data_f937fedf27da5dc86f77e5b7cc16e9b6
#
_entry.id   f937fedf27da5dc86f77e5b7cc16e9b6
#
_cell.length_a   1.000
_cell.length_b   1.000
_cell.length_c   1.000
_cell.angle_alpha   90.00
_cell.angle_beta   90.00
_cell.angle_gamma   90.00
#
_symmetry.space_group_name_H-M   'P 1'
#
loop_
_entity.id
_entity.type
_entity.pdbx_description
1 polymer ?
#
loop_
_entity_poly.entity_id
_entity_poly.type
_entity_poly.pdbx_seq_one_letter_code
_entity_poly.pdbx_strand_id
1 'polypeptide(L)'
;MSAEPLLQFRHLRKHVGGRCLLDIPTFAIQQGHCILLSGENGAGKTTLLKIIAGLEPPDRAEVHYQGKVLPWRVARRRYRHDVVYVHQTPYLFDCSVTNNVAYGLRRTRLSPADIRAKVTETLAWAGLAHIARRNARQLSGGEKQRVALARARILSPRILLLDEPTASLDYESRERTYFLIQRLKSQGIGVVITSHELHRVSSVGDVRFHLHEGKLYNDFDFPGRQDSERPVADIVTASSYSNLAGPA
;
A
#
# COMPACT_ATOMS: atom_id res chain seq x y z
N MET A 1 1.25 -16.86 -19.65
CA MET A 1 -0.02 -16.74 -18.90
C MET A 1 0.24 -15.75 -17.77
N SER A 2 -0.34 -14.55 -17.82
CA SER A 2 -0.22 -13.57 -16.73
C SER A 2 -0.93 -14.11 -15.49
N ALA A 3 -0.27 -14.05 -14.33
CA ALA A 3 -0.84 -14.51 -13.07
C ALA A 3 -2.13 -13.71 -12.75
N GLU A 4 -3.13 -14.40 -12.20
CA GLU A 4 -4.37 -13.74 -11.75
C GLU A 4 -4.06 -12.71 -10.65
N PRO A 5 -4.60 -11.48 -10.72
CA PRO A 5 -4.36 -10.47 -9.70
C PRO A 5 -4.95 -10.88 -8.34
N LEU A 6 -4.29 -10.48 -7.26
CA LEU A 6 -4.78 -10.68 -5.88
C LEU A 6 -6.11 -9.98 -5.65
N LEU A 7 -6.25 -8.79 -6.21
CA LEU A 7 -7.43 -7.95 -6.09
C LEU A 7 -7.49 -7.04 -7.33
N GLN A 8 -8.66 -6.97 -7.99
CA GLN A 8 -8.87 -6.08 -9.13
C GLN A 8 -10.19 -5.33 -8.96
N PHE A 9 -10.17 -4.04 -9.24
CA PHE A 9 -11.34 -3.19 -9.38
C PHE A 9 -11.58 -2.88 -10.84
N ARG A 10 -12.84 -2.93 -11.28
CA ARG A 10 -13.28 -2.47 -12.60
C ARG A 10 -14.38 -1.43 -12.44
N HIS A 11 -14.41 -0.46 -13.36
CA HIS A 11 -15.40 0.63 -13.41
C HIS A 11 -15.54 1.35 -12.06
N LEU A 12 -14.42 1.62 -11.39
CA LEU A 12 -14.41 2.28 -10.09
C LEU A 12 -14.72 3.76 -10.27
N ARG A 13 -15.85 4.21 -9.68
CA ARG A 13 -16.25 5.61 -9.65
C ARG A 13 -16.48 6.09 -8.23
N LYS A 14 -16.07 7.33 -7.98
CA LYS A 14 -16.29 8.02 -6.71
C LYS A 14 -16.54 9.49 -6.95
N HIS A 15 -17.66 10.01 -6.40
CA HIS A 15 -17.94 11.43 -6.35
C HIS A 15 -17.79 11.95 -4.91
N VAL A 16 -17.33 13.18 -4.79
CA VAL A 16 -17.22 13.91 -3.52
C VAL A 16 -17.64 15.36 -3.77
N GLY A 17 -18.60 15.87 -3.02
CA GLY A 17 -19.12 17.23 -3.20
C GLY A 17 -19.64 17.53 -4.60
N GLY A 18 -20.24 16.56 -5.27
CA GLY A 18 -20.81 16.70 -6.62
C GLY A 18 -19.77 16.59 -7.75
N ARG A 19 -18.47 16.47 -7.44
CA ARG A 19 -17.40 16.30 -8.44
C ARG A 19 -17.00 14.83 -8.54
N CYS A 20 -16.74 14.36 -9.76
CA CYS A 20 -16.13 13.05 -9.99
C CYS A 20 -14.68 13.10 -9.51
N LEU A 21 -14.39 12.44 -8.39
CA LEU A 21 -13.04 12.38 -7.82
C LEU A 21 -12.23 11.23 -8.42
N LEU A 22 -12.89 10.10 -8.75
CA LEU A 22 -12.27 8.93 -9.35
C LEU A 22 -13.19 8.37 -10.44
N ASP A 23 -12.62 8.11 -11.62
CA ASP A 23 -13.22 7.34 -12.73
C ASP A 23 -12.12 6.45 -13.34
N ILE A 24 -11.96 5.27 -12.74
CA ILE A 24 -10.87 4.35 -13.03
C ILE A 24 -11.44 3.11 -13.69
N PRO A 25 -11.15 2.87 -15.00
CA PRO A 25 -11.65 1.71 -15.72
C PRO A 25 -11.20 0.40 -15.09
N THR A 26 -9.92 0.32 -14.71
CA THR A 26 -9.37 -0.87 -14.05
C THR A 26 -8.20 -0.50 -13.15
N PHE A 27 -8.09 -1.21 -12.02
CA PHE A 27 -6.94 -1.15 -11.10
C PHE A 27 -6.72 -2.54 -10.52
N ALA A 28 -5.53 -3.11 -10.72
CA ALA A 28 -5.21 -4.47 -10.29
C ALA A 28 -3.95 -4.51 -9.44
N ILE A 29 -3.95 -5.33 -8.39
CA ILE A 29 -2.82 -5.56 -7.51
C ILE A 29 -2.37 -7.01 -7.66
N GLN A 30 -1.10 -7.21 -8.02
CA GLN A 30 -0.50 -8.53 -8.19
C GLN A 30 0.36 -8.91 -6.99
N GLN A 31 0.54 -10.21 -6.83
CA GLN A 31 1.40 -10.75 -5.79
C GLN A 31 2.86 -10.38 -6.04
N GLY A 32 3.53 -9.88 -4.99
CA GLY A 32 4.95 -9.54 -5.06
C GLY A 32 5.28 -8.32 -5.92
N HIS A 33 4.27 -7.54 -6.37
CA HIS A 33 4.48 -6.31 -7.12
C HIS A 33 4.22 -5.08 -6.26
N CYS A 34 4.96 -4.03 -6.55
CA CYS A 34 4.78 -2.72 -5.94
C CYS A 34 4.30 -1.69 -6.96
N ILE A 35 3.13 -1.12 -6.71
CA ILE A 35 2.55 -0.03 -7.48
C ILE A 35 2.90 1.28 -6.79
N LEU A 36 3.52 2.21 -7.53
CA LEU A 36 3.71 3.59 -7.11
C LEU A 36 2.58 4.44 -7.69
N LEU A 37 1.87 5.14 -6.82
CA LEU A 37 0.76 6.03 -7.18
C LEU A 37 1.14 7.47 -6.86
N SER A 38 1.35 8.27 -7.89
CA SER A 38 1.59 9.71 -7.81
C SER A 38 0.35 10.53 -8.14
N GLY A 39 0.44 11.82 -8.05
CA GLY A 39 -0.60 12.80 -8.40
C GLY A 39 -0.61 13.96 -7.43
N GLU A 40 -1.28 15.04 -7.81
CA GLU A 40 -1.38 16.27 -7.01
C GLU A 40 -2.11 16.05 -5.68
N ASN A 41 -1.97 17.03 -4.77
CA ASN A 41 -2.76 17.05 -3.54
C ASN A 41 -4.24 17.20 -3.91
N GLY A 42 -5.08 16.35 -3.31
CA GLY A 42 -6.51 16.34 -3.62
C GLY A 42 -6.91 15.51 -4.85
N ALA A 43 -5.97 14.93 -5.61
CA ALA A 43 -6.28 14.09 -6.79
C ALA A 43 -7.07 12.81 -6.45
N GLY A 44 -7.15 12.41 -5.17
CA GLY A 44 -7.93 11.23 -4.76
C GLY A 44 -7.09 10.01 -4.38
N LYS A 45 -5.75 10.11 -4.29
CA LYS A 45 -4.86 9.00 -3.92
C LYS A 45 -5.27 8.29 -2.62
N THR A 46 -5.41 9.05 -1.54
CA THR A 46 -5.85 8.54 -0.23
C THR A 46 -7.25 7.92 -0.30
N THR A 47 -8.17 8.53 -1.05
CA THR A 47 -9.52 8.00 -1.25
C THR A 47 -9.48 6.67 -2.00
N LEU A 48 -8.66 6.55 -3.05
CA LEU A 48 -8.46 5.29 -3.77
C LEU A 48 -7.94 4.20 -2.83
N LEU A 49 -6.88 4.49 -2.04
CA LEU A 49 -6.37 3.54 -1.06
C LEU A 49 -7.42 3.12 -0.03
N LYS A 50 -8.24 4.07 0.47
CA LYS A 50 -9.33 3.76 1.42
C LYS A 50 -10.42 2.89 0.80
N ILE A 51 -10.76 3.10 -0.47
CA ILE A 51 -11.71 2.25 -1.20
C ILE A 51 -11.15 0.83 -1.34
N ILE A 52 -9.88 0.69 -1.73
CA ILE A 52 -9.20 -0.60 -1.84
C ILE A 52 -9.11 -1.30 -0.48
N ALA A 53 -8.83 -0.55 0.59
CA ALA A 53 -8.83 -1.06 1.97
C ALA A 53 -10.22 -1.47 2.49
N GLY A 54 -11.29 -1.16 1.76
CA GLY A 54 -12.67 -1.40 2.20
C GLY A 54 -13.16 -0.44 3.30
N LEU A 55 -12.45 0.68 3.51
CA LEU A 55 -12.75 1.69 4.52
C LEU A 55 -13.76 2.73 4.02
N GLU A 56 -13.73 3.04 2.72
CA GLU A 56 -14.61 4.00 2.08
C GLU A 56 -15.35 3.36 0.90
N PRO A 57 -16.69 3.52 0.78
CA PRO A 57 -17.42 2.93 -0.33
C PRO A 57 -17.21 3.75 -1.62
N PRO A 58 -16.98 3.08 -2.77
CA PRO A 58 -17.14 3.71 -4.07
C PRO A 58 -18.64 3.90 -4.38
N ASP A 59 -18.96 4.78 -5.33
CA ASP A 59 -20.32 4.89 -5.86
C ASP A 59 -20.63 3.70 -6.78
N ARG A 60 -19.61 3.30 -7.56
CA ARG A 60 -19.66 2.11 -8.43
C ARG A 60 -18.31 1.41 -8.42
N ALA A 61 -18.29 0.09 -8.31
CA ALA A 61 -17.14 -0.76 -8.62
C ALA A 61 -17.57 -2.22 -8.74
N GLU A 62 -16.95 -2.93 -9.66
CA GLU A 62 -16.89 -4.39 -9.68
C GLU A 62 -15.55 -4.81 -9.07
N VAL A 63 -15.58 -5.80 -8.18
CA VAL A 63 -14.37 -6.29 -7.51
C VAL A 63 -14.14 -7.74 -7.86
N HIS A 64 -12.99 -8.00 -8.46
CA HIS A 64 -12.51 -9.35 -8.74
C HIS A 64 -11.58 -9.78 -7.61
N TYR A 65 -11.95 -10.85 -6.92
CA TYR A 65 -11.18 -11.38 -5.79
C TYR A 65 -11.32 -12.89 -5.76
N GLN A 66 -10.19 -13.62 -5.80
CA GLN A 66 -10.13 -15.08 -5.81
C GLN A 66 -11.03 -15.70 -6.91
N GLY A 67 -10.87 -15.27 -8.16
CA GLY A 67 -11.61 -15.76 -9.30
C GLY A 67 -13.12 -15.42 -9.32
N LYS A 68 -13.61 -14.58 -8.41
CA LYS A 68 -15.01 -14.20 -8.28
C LYS A 68 -15.21 -12.72 -8.52
N VAL A 69 -16.24 -12.39 -9.28
CA VAL A 69 -16.73 -11.00 -9.45
C VAL A 69 -17.79 -10.74 -8.39
N LEU A 70 -17.57 -9.73 -7.57
CA LEU A 70 -18.40 -9.44 -6.40
C LEU A 70 -18.71 -7.93 -6.32
N PRO A 71 -19.93 -7.55 -5.88
CA PRO A 71 -20.20 -6.18 -5.46
C PRO A 71 -19.25 -5.77 -4.34
N TRP A 72 -18.78 -4.51 -4.33
CA TRP A 72 -17.81 -4.02 -3.36
C TRP A 72 -18.16 -4.34 -1.89
N ARG A 73 -19.44 -4.17 -1.50
CA ARG A 73 -19.92 -4.43 -0.12
C ARG A 73 -19.70 -5.90 0.31
N VAL A 74 -19.78 -6.82 -0.62
CA VAL A 74 -19.55 -8.25 -0.37
C VAL A 74 -18.05 -8.55 -0.38
N ALA A 75 -17.34 -8.06 -1.41
CA ALA A 75 -15.92 -8.27 -1.59
C ALA A 75 -15.11 -7.78 -0.40
N ARG A 76 -15.36 -6.55 0.11
CA ARG A 76 -14.63 -5.97 1.24
C ARG A 76 -14.67 -6.82 2.52
N ARG A 77 -15.78 -7.52 2.76
CA ARG A 77 -15.91 -8.42 3.93
C ARG A 77 -15.02 -9.66 3.78
N ARG A 78 -14.76 -10.09 2.54
CA ARG A 78 -13.94 -11.28 2.24
C ARG A 78 -12.46 -10.95 2.31
N TYR A 79 -12.01 -9.85 1.69
CA TYR A 79 -10.59 -9.51 1.61
C TYR A 79 -10.07 -8.65 2.78
N ARG A 80 -10.92 -8.23 3.72
CA ARG A 80 -10.53 -7.33 4.84
C ARG A 80 -9.37 -7.83 5.72
N HIS A 81 -9.13 -9.12 5.73
CA HIS A 81 -8.02 -9.74 6.47
C HIS A 81 -6.74 -9.83 5.62
N ASP A 82 -6.88 -9.73 4.30
CA ASP A 82 -5.78 -9.79 3.35
C ASP A 82 -5.19 -8.41 3.04
N VAL A 83 -5.93 -7.34 3.34
CA VAL A 83 -5.53 -5.96 3.03
C VAL A 83 -5.27 -5.18 4.31
N VAL A 84 -4.07 -4.63 4.44
CA VAL A 84 -3.72 -3.71 5.53
C VAL A 84 -3.40 -2.33 4.96
N TYR A 85 -4.02 -1.31 5.53
CA TYR A 85 -3.78 0.09 5.21
C TYR A 85 -2.97 0.77 6.31
N VAL A 86 -1.88 1.42 5.93
CA VAL A 86 -1.04 2.22 6.81
C VAL A 86 -1.17 3.68 6.40
N HIS A 87 -1.68 4.48 7.33
CA HIS A 87 -1.91 5.91 7.15
C HIS A 87 -0.59 6.68 7.15
N GLN A 88 -0.56 7.84 6.48
CA GLN A 88 0.57 8.77 6.41
C GLN A 88 1.18 9.07 7.78
N THR A 89 0.35 9.41 8.76
CA THR A 89 0.74 9.55 10.16
C THR A 89 0.24 8.35 10.94
N PRO A 90 1.11 7.37 11.27
CA PRO A 90 0.68 6.18 11.97
C PRO A 90 0.20 6.48 13.38
N TYR A 91 -1.03 6.07 13.69
CA TYR A 91 -1.52 6.08 15.06
C TYR A 91 -0.94 4.90 15.84
N LEU A 92 -0.22 5.18 16.91
CA LEU A 92 0.28 4.18 17.85
C LEU A 92 -0.42 4.31 19.19
N PHE A 93 -0.70 3.17 19.82
CA PHE A 93 -1.27 3.15 21.17
C PHE A 93 -0.26 3.61 22.20
N ASP A 94 -0.72 4.25 23.25
CA ASP A 94 0.09 4.68 24.39
C ASP A 94 0.52 3.48 25.25
N CYS A 95 1.44 2.70 24.69
CA CYS A 95 2.01 1.52 25.33
C CYS A 95 3.38 1.21 24.68
N SER A 96 4.04 0.16 25.14
CA SER A 96 5.33 -0.26 24.60
C SER A 96 5.27 -0.62 23.11
N VAL A 97 6.42 -0.56 22.43
CA VAL A 97 6.58 -1.02 21.03
C VAL A 97 6.13 -2.47 20.90
N THR A 98 6.53 -3.34 21.83
CA THR A 98 6.09 -4.75 21.89
C THR A 98 4.56 -4.86 21.88
N ASN A 99 3.88 -4.11 22.75
CA ASN A 99 2.42 -4.17 22.86
C ASN A 99 1.73 -3.59 21.62
N ASN A 100 2.29 -2.57 20.99
CA ASN A 100 1.82 -2.04 19.72
C ASN A 100 1.87 -3.12 18.63
N VAL A 101 3.00 -3.81 18.48
CA VAL A 101 3.16 -4.86 17.46
C VAL A 101 2.26 -6.07 17.76
N ALA A 102 2.16 -6.47 19.04
CA ALA A 102 1.31 -7.61 19.44
C ALA A 102 -0.20 -7.36 19.27
N TYR A 103 -0.64 -6.10 19.15
CA TYR A 103 -2.05 -5.73 19.22
C TYR A 103 -2.92 -6.48 18.22
N GLY A 104 -2.46 -6.63 16.98
CA GLY A 104 -3.21 -7.33 15.93
C GLY A 104 -3.42 -8.83 16.20
N LEU A 105 -2.54 -9.44 17.00
CA LEU A 105 -2.62 -10.86 17.33
C LEU A 105 -3.49 -11.17 18.57
N ARG A 106 -3.91 -10.16 19.34
CA ARG A 106 -4.68 -10.37 20.58
C ARG A 106 -6.04 -11.07 20.38
N ARG A 107 -6.60 -11.02 19.16
CA ARG A 107 -7.86 -11.66 18.78
C ARG A 107 -7.68 -12.91 17.93
N THR A 108 -6.46 -13.41 17.82
CA THR A 108 -6.16 -14.66 17.14
C THR A 108 -6.25 -15.82 18.14
N ARG A 109 -6.31 -17.06 17.62
CA ARG A 109 -6.26 -18.28 18.43
C ARG A 109 -4.85 -18.76 18.75
N LEU A 110 -3.83 -17.91 18.57
CA LEU A 110 -2.45 -18.24 18.84
C LEU A 110 -2.19 -18.33 20.35
N SER A 111 -1.31 -19.24 20.74
CA SER A 111 -0.86 -19.35 22.13
C SER A 111 -0.06 -18.09 22.54
N PRO A 112 0.00 -17.75 23.84
CA PRO A 112 0.85 -16.65 24.31
C PRO A 112 2.33 -16.84 23.95
N ALA A 113 2.81 -18.07 23.85
CA ALA A 113 4.18 -18.39 23.43
C ALA A 113 4.39 -18.04 21.95
N ASP A 114 3.46 -18.44 21.06
CA ASP A 114 3.53 -18.16 19.63
C ASP A 114 3.44 -16.65 19.37
N ILE A 115 2.57 -15.93 20.09
CA ILE A 115 2.47 -14.48 19.99
C ILE A 115 3.82 -13.83 20.36
N ARG A 116 4.45 -14.24 21.46
CA ARG A 116 5.75 -13.72 21.87
C ARG A 116 6.82 -13.99 20.81
N ALA A 117 6.89 -15.22 20.28
CA ALA A 117 7.85 -15.59 19.25
C ALA A 117 7.68 -14.72 17.99
N LYS A 118 6.45 -14.61 17.47
CA LYS A 118 6.13 -13.78 16.30
C LYS A 118 6.45 -12.28 16.52
N VAL A 119 6.18 -11.76 17.71
CA VAL A 119 6.49 -10.35 18.05
C VAL A 119 8.00 -10.15 18.09
N THR A 120 8.76 -11.05 18.73
CA THR A 120 10.23 -10.97 18.79
C THR A 120 10.84 -11.01 17.40
N GLU A 121 10.42 -11.94 16.55
CA GLU A 121 10.86 -12.04 15.14
C GLU A 121 10.54 -10.75 14.37
N THR A 122 9.30 -10.23 14.52
CA THR A 122 8.87 -9.02 13.82
C THR A 122 9.63 -7.78 14.27
N LEU A 123 9.92 -7.64 15.56
CA LEU A 123 10.74 -6.54 16.10
C LEU A 123 12.17 -6.61 15.59
N ALA A 124 12.78 -7.79 15.53
CA ALA A 124 14.11 -8.01 14.96
C ALA A 124 14.11 -7.65 13.46
N TRP A 125 13.11 -8.10 12.72
CA TRP A 125 12.94 -7.79 11.29
C TRP A 125 12.86 -6.27 11.02
N ALA A 126 12.15 -5.52 11.87
CA ALA A 126 11.99 -4.07 11.74
C ALA A 126 13.16 -3.25 12.32
N GLY A 127 14.18 -3.90 12.94
CA GLY A 127 15.28 -3.23 13.62
C GLY A 127 14.84 -2.49 14.89
N LEU A 128 13.79 -2.99 15.57
CA LEU A 128 13.18 -2.34 16.75
C LEU A 128 13.44 -3.09 18.07
N ALA A 129 14.22 -4.17 18.05
CA ALA A 129 14.45 -5.00 19.23
C ALA A 129 15.04 -4.21 20.40
N HIS A 130 15.95 -3.27 20.13
CA HIS A 130 16.62 -2.45 21.15
C HIS A 130 15.69 -1.46 21.86
N ILE A 131 14.53 -1.13 21.25
CA ILE A 131 13.52 -0.22 21.84
C ILE A 131 12.20 -0.93 22.15
N ALA A 132 12.17 -2.26 22.17
CA ALA A 132 10.97 -3.07 22.35
C ALA A 132 10.11 -2.67 23.56
N ARG A 133 10.76 -2.25 24.67
CA ARG A 133 10.10 -1.82 25.91
C ARG A 133 9.75 -0.34 25.97
N ARG A 134 10.29 0.48 25.02
CA ARG A 134 10.08 1.93 25.01
C ARG A 134 8.60 2.24 24.71
N ASN A 135 8.06 3.29 25.35
CA ASN A 135 6.72 3.76 25.04
C ASN A 135 6.68 4.43 23.68
N ALA A 136 5.60 4.18 22.92
CA ALA A 136 5.43 4.70 21.55
C ALA A 136 5.40 6.24 21.47
N ARG A 137 5.05 6.94 22.55
CA ARG A 137 5.10 8.41 22.61
C ARG A 137 6.53 8.97 22.48
N GLN A 138 7.53 8.19 22.89
CA GLN A 138 8.94 8.59 22.92
C GLN A 138 9.68 8.27 21.62
N LEU A 139 8.97 7.75 20.61
CA LEU A 139 9.57 7.32 19.34
C LEU A 139 9.74 8.49 18.38
N SER A 140 10.84 8.48 17.63
CA SER A 140 11.03 9.34 16.47
C SER A 140 10.02 9.03 15.36
N GLY A 141 9.89 9.91 14.36
CA GLY A 141 9.01 9.69 13.21
C GLY A 141 9.34 8.40 12.46
N GLY A 142 10.61 8.15 12.19
CA GLY A 142 11.06 6.93 11.53
C GLY A 142 10.84 5.66 12.36
N GLU A 143 11.03 5.72 13.69
CA GLU A 143 10.70 4.61 14.59
C GLU A 143 9.20 4.31 14.59
N LYS A 144 8.34 5.34 14.64
CA LYS A 144 6.87 5.19 14.53
C LYS A 144 6.47 4.52 13.23
N GLN A 145 7.07 4.93 12.12
CA GLN A 145 6.78 4.34 10.81
C GLN A 145 7.18 2.87 10.75
N ARG A 146 8.37 2.51 11.27
CA ARG A 146 8.80 1.10 11.34
C ARG A 146 7.91 0.27 12.26
N VAL A 147 7.41 0.82 13.37
CA VAL A 147 6.42 0.15 14.22
C VAL A 147 5.11 -0.08 13.47
N ALA A 148 4.65 0.87 12.66
CA ALA A 148 3.45 0.70 11.84
C ALA A 148 3.61 -0.41 10.79
N LEU A 149 4.78 -0.48 10.12
CA LEU A 149 5.10 -1.57 9.19
C LEU A 149 5.19 -2.92 9.91
N ALA A 150 5.78 -2.96 11.11
CA ALA A 150 5.83 -4.17 11.93
C ALA A 150 4.42 -4.65 12.33
N ARG A 151 3.53 -3.72 12.70
CA ARG A 151 2.10 -4.01 12.98
C ARG A 151 1.36 -4.55 11.74
N ALA A 152 1.69 -4.04 10.57
CA ALA A 152 1.13 -4.54 9.31
C ALA A 152 1.66 -5.96 9.00
N ARG A 153 2.99 -6.15 9.05
CA ARG A 153 3.64 -7.43 8.75
C ARG A 153 3.16 -8.59 9.61
N ILE A 154 2.99 -8.35 10.93
CA ILE A 154 2.65 -9.42 11.87
C ILE A 154 1.27 -10.06 11.59
N LEU A 155 0.40 -9.34 10.87
CA LEU A 155 -0.90 -9.83 10.41
C LEU A 155 -0.79 -10.71 9.17
N SER A 156 0.39 -10.81 8.55
CA SER A 156 0.64 -11.58 7.34
C SER A 156 -0.33 -11.21 6.19
N PRO A 157 -0.47 -9.90 5.85
CA PRO A 157 -1.40 -9.48 4.80
C PRO A 157 -0.92 -9.98 3.43
N ARG A 158 -1.86 -10.11 2.49
CA ARG A 158 -1.53 -10.34 1.07
C ARG A 158 -1.30 -9.03 0.32
N ILE A 159 -1.91 -7.94 0.80
CA ILE A 159 -1.83 -6.60 0.19
C ILE A 159 -1.53 -5.58 1.29
N LEU A 160 -0.57 -4.70 1.02
CA LEU A 160 -0.20 -3.60 1.88
C LEU A 160 -0.38 -2.27 1.14
N LEU A 161 -1.19 -1.39 1.70
CA LEU A 161 -1.46 -0.06 1.17
C LEU A 161 -0.77 0.98 2.07
N LEU A 162 0.13 1.76 1.51
CA LEU A 162 0.96 2.72 2.23
C LEU A 162 0.67 4.14 1.71
N ASP A 163 0.06 4.95 2.55
CA ASP A 163 -0.27 6.33 2.21
C ASP A 163 0.87 7.25 2.66
N GLU A 164 1.67 7.72 1.70
CA GLU A 164 2.84 8.59 1.89
C GLU A 164 3.77 8.15 3.05
N PRO A 165 4.27 6.91 3.06
CA PRO A 165 4.92 6.33 4.24
C PRO A 165 6.24 6.99 4.64
N THR A 166 6.77 7.92 3.83
CA THR A 166 8.08 8.53 4.04
C THR A 166 8.07 10.06 3.98
N ALA A 167 6.90 10.70 3.86
CA ALA A 167 6.76 12.13 3.60
C ALA A 167 7.45 13.05 4.63
N SER A 168 7.51 12.62 5.90
CA SER A 168 8.09 13.43 7.00
C SER A 168 9.35 12.81 7.61
N LEU A 169 10.02 11.91 6.87
CA LEU A 169 11.19 11.20 7.37
C LEU A 169 12.49 11.83 6.86
N ASP A 170 13.50 11.83 7.74
CA ASP A 170 14.88 12.07 7.33
C ASP A 170 15.38 10.99 6.35
N TYR A 171 16.50 11.27 5.69
CA TYR A 171 17.05 10.39 4.65
C TYR A 171 17.26 8.95 5.17
N GLU A 172 17.91 8.78 6.31
CA GLU A 172 18.24 7.45 6.86
C GLU A 172 16.98 6.66 7.23
N SER A 173 16.01 7.30 7.89
CA SER A 173 14.73 6.69 8.24
C SER A 173 13.91 6.29 7.01
N ARG A 174 14.00 7.07 5.94
CA ARG A 174 13.37 6.81 4.65
C ARG A 174 13.96 5.56 3.99
N GLU A 175 15.29 5.48 3.87
CA GLU A 175 15.98 4.34 3.28
C GLU A 175 15.67 3.05 4.05
N ARG A 176 15.69 3.10 5.37
CA ARG A 176 15.29 1.97 6.22
C ARG A 176 13.84 1.55 5.98
N THR A 177 12.94 2.50 5.78
CA THR A 177 11.52 2.23 5.49
C THR A 177 11.37 1.55 4.13
N TYR A 178 12.03 2.04 3.09
CA TYR A 178 12.01 1.41 1.75
C TYR A 178 12.62 0.00 1.78
N PHE A 179 13.71 -0.20 2.50
CA PHE A 179 14.29 -1.54 2.68
C PHE A 179 13.29 -2.53 3.28
N LEU A 180 12.51 -2.12 4.30
CA LEU A 180 11.47 -2.97 4.88
C LEU A 180 10.35 -3.25 3.88
N ILE A 181 9.94 -2.27 3.07
CA ILE A 181 8.92 -2.44 2.04
C ILE A 181 9.39 -3.42 0.96
N GLN A 182 10.65 -3.31 0.50
CA GLN A 182 11.23 -4.27 -0.44
C GLN A 182 11.23 -5.70 0.12
N ARG A 183 11.55 -5.87 1.39
CA ARG A 183 11.47 -7.19 2.06
C ARG A 183 10.06 -7.74 2.12
N LEU A 184 9.03 -6.91 2.32
CA LEU A 184 7.62 -7.33 2.27
C LEU A 184 7.22 -7.76 0.85
N LYS A 185 7.62 -6.98 -0.16
CA LYS A 185 7.41 -7.30 -1.56
C LYS A 185 8.06 -8.65 -1.93
N SER A 186 9.34 -8.87 -1.54
CA SER A 186 10.05 -10.14 -1.82
C SER A 186 9.42 -11.36 -1.12
N GLN A 187 8.62 -11.14 -0.07
CA GLN A 187 7.81 -12.18 0.58
C GLN A 187 6.47 -12.44 -0.14
N GLY A 188 6.24 -11.83 -1.31
CA GLY A 188 5.05 -12.03 -2.12
C GLY A 188 3.87 -11.13 -1.75
N ILE A 189 4.07 -10.10 -0.91
CA ILE A 189 3.02 -9.13 -0.58
C ILE A 189 2.88 -8.16 -1.75
N GLY A 190 1.65 -7.96 -2.26
CA GLY A 190 1.34 -6.88 -3.19
C GLY A 190 1.34 -5.54 -2.46
N VAL A 191 2.07 -4.56 -2.95
CA VAL A 191 2.22 -3.26 -2.28
C VAL A 191 1.70 -2.14 -3.16
N VAL A 192 0.98 -1.18 -2.57
CA VAL A 192 0.63 0.10 -3.22
C VAL A 192 1.15 1.24 -2.35
N ILE A 193 1.95 2.12 -2.92
CA ILE A 193 2.54 3.26 -2.22
C ILE A 193 2.08 4.54 -2.90
N THR A 194 1.51 5.48 -2.15
CA THR A 194 1.35 6.86 -2.61
C THR A 194 2.62 7.66 -2.29
N SER A 195 3.09 8.46 -3.23
CA SER A 195 4.23 9.36 -3.02
C SER A 195 4.16 10.55 -3.95
N HIS A 196 4.61 11.71 -3.47
CA HIS A 196 4.86 12.89 -4.30
C HIS A 196 6.26 12.87 -4.93
N GLU A 197 7.19 12.08 -4.41
CA GLU A 197 8.60 12.02 -4.81
C GLU A 197 8.92 10.67 -5.49
N LEU A 198 8.33 10.43 -6.69
CA LEU A 198 8.49 9.15 -7.42
C LEU A 198 9.94 8.78 -7.70
N HIS A 199 10.80 9.77 -8.02
CA HIS A 199 12.21 9.53 -8.32
C HIS A 199 12.97 8.89 -7.15
N ARG A 200 12.54 9.14 -5.91
CA ARG A 200 13.16 8.59 -4.69
C ARG A 200 12.65 7.19 -4.33
N VAL A 201 11.48 6.81 -4.85
CA VAL A 201 10.84 5.50 -4.60
C VAL A 201 11.07 4.53 -5.77
N SER A 202 11.76 4.98 -6.81
CA SER A 202 11.94 4.23 -8.07
C SER A 202 12.56 2.85 -7.90
N SER A 203 13.39 2.64 -6.88
CA SER A 203 14.04 1.36 -6.59
C SER A 203 13.08 0.28 -6.06
N VAL A 204 11.88 0.64 -5.60
CA VAL A 204 10.91 -0.28 -4.99
C VAL A 204 9.76 -0.62 -5.95
N GLY A 205 9.37 0.32 -6.82
CA GLY A 205 8.19 0.22 -7.69
C GLY A 205 8.42 -0.58 -8.96
N ASP A 206 7.51 -1.50 -9.26
CA ASP A 206 7.47 -2.22 -10.54
C ASP A 206 6.58 -1.52 -11.57
N VAL A 207 5.53 -0.85 -11.09
CA VAL A 207 4.55 -0.15 -11.92
C VAL A 207 4.31 1.24 -11.34
N ARG A 208 4.18 2.24 -12.21
CA ARG A 208 3.96 3.63 -11.82
C ARG A 208 2.70 4.15 -12.47
N PHE A 209 1.81 4.67 -11.64
CA PHE A 209 0.62 5.37 -12.09
C PHE A 209 0.60 6.80 -11.60
N HIS A 210 0.13 7.69 -12.45
CA HIS A 210 -0.18 9.08 -12.12
C HIS A 210 -1.68 9.27 -12.08
N LEU A 211 -2.22 9.71 -10.93
CA LEU A 211 -3.63 10.04 -10.77
C LEU A 211 -3.84 11.52 -11.04
N HIS A 212 -4.57 11.83 -12.10
CA HIS A 212 -4.89 13.19 -12.52
C HIS A 212 -6.37 13.27 -12.95
N GLU A 213 -7.09 14.25 -12.45
CA GLU A 213 -8.52 14.47 -12.76
C GLU A 213 -9.38 13.18 -12.66
N GLY A 214 -9.10 12.38 -11.66
CA GLY A 214 -9.83 11.13 -11.39
C GLY A 214 -9.46 9.94 -12.25
N LYS A 215 -8.54 10.09 -13.20
CA LYS A 215 -8.07 9.03 -14.11
C LYS A 215 -6.67 8.58 -13.74
N LEU A 216 -6.39 7.31 -13.98
CA LEU A 216 -5.04 6.75 -13.85
C LEU A 216 -4.35 6.71 -15.20
N TYR A 217 -3.19 7.32 -15.26
CA TYR A 217 -2.28 7.26 -16.38
C TYR A 217 -1.08 6.39 -16.00
N ASN A 218 -0.59 5.59 -16.94
CA ASN A 218 0.74 5.05 -16.77
C ASN A 218 1.73 6.24 -16.74
N ASP A 219 2.72 6.20 -15.86
CA ASP A 219 3.66 7.31 -15.69
C ASP A 219 4.37 7.73 -17.00
N PHE A 220 4.50 6.80 -17.95
CA PHE A 220 5.05 7.06 -19.27
C PHE A 220 4.09 7.77 -20.24
N ASP A 221 2.79 7.65 -20.02
CA ASP A 221 1.74 8.15 -20.92
C ASP A 221 1.08 9.44 -20.40
N PHE A 222 1.55 9.99 -19.27
CA PHE A 222 0.97 11.20 -18.69
C PHE A 222 1.28 12.45 -19.52
N PRO A 223 0.24 13.17 -20.03
CA PRO A 223 0.43 14.32 -20.96
C PRO A 223 1.18 15.52 -20.37
N GLY A 224 1.24 15.64 -19.04
CA GLY A 224 1.90 16.75 -18.33
C GLY A 224 3.36 16.52 -17.97
N ARG A 225 3.96 15.41 -18.39
CA ARG A 225 5.35 15.10 -18.09
C ARG A 225 6.30 15.94 -18.95
N GLN A 226 7.22 16.68 -18.34
CA GLN A 226 8.29 17.36 -19.07
C GLN A 226 9.32 16.34 -19.52
N ASP A 227 9.77 16.45 -20.79
CA ASP A 227 10.69 15.49 -21.45
C ASP A 227 12.05 15.31 -20.77
N SER A 228 12.42 16.18 -19.83
CA SER A 228 13.68 16.13 -19.08
C SER A 228 13.78 15.01 -18.03
N GLU A 229 12.70 14.28 -17.76
CA GLU A 229 12.65 13.24 -16.71
C GLU A 229 12.56 11.81 -17.26
N ARG A 230 12.87 11.55 -18.51
CA ARG A 230 12.89 10.18 -19.05
C ARG A 230 14.09 9.42 -18.50
N PRO A 231 13.92 8.39 -17.67
CA PRO A 231 15.02 7.50 -17.34
C PRO A 231 15.40 6.69 -18.59
N VAL A 232 16.66 6.71 -18.94
CA VAL A 232 17.27 5.86 -20.00
C VAL A 232 17.45 4.47 -19.38
N ALA A 233 16.43 3.68 -19.24
CA ALA A 233 16.39 2.23 -19.06
C ALA A 233 15.08 1.83 -18.36
N ASP A 234 14.17 1.22 -19.10
CA ASP A 234 13.35 0.09 -18.66
C ASP A 234 12.18 -0.15 -19.65
N ILE A 235 12.57 -0.67 -20.82
CA ILE A 235 11.59 -1.03 -21.89
C ILE A 235 10.98 -2.44 -21.66
N VAL A 236 11.22 -3.11 -20.53
CA VAL A 236 10.96 -4.57 -20.47
C VAL A 236 9.68 -4.99 -19.71
N THR A 237 8.96 -4.12 -19.00
CA THR A 237 7.83 -4.58 -18.15
C THR A 237 6.46 -3.96 -18.41
N ALA A 238 6.33 -3.00 -19.33
CA ALA A 238 5.03 -2.37 -19.64
C ALA A 238 4.05 -3.30 -20.37
N SER A 239 4.53 -4.36 -21.05
CA SER A 239 3.71 -5.27 -21.89
C SER A 239 2.67 -6.10 -21.12
N SER A 240 2.89 -6.35 -19.83
CA SER A 240 1.97 -7.17 -19.02
C SER A 240 0.76 -6.40 -18.47
N TYR A 241 0.85 -5.07 -18.42
CA TYR A 241 -0.22 -4.20 -17.91
C TYR A 241 -1.00 -3.47 -19.01
N SER A 242 -0.42 -3.27 -20.23
CA SER A 242 -1.11 -2.67 -21.36
C SER A 242 -2.33 -3.48 -21.83
N ASN A 243 -2.38 -4.78 -21.57
CA ASN A 243 -3.53 -5.63 -21.85
C ASN A 243 -4.67 -5.55 -20.81
N LEU A 244 -4.48 -4.79 -19.72
CA LEU A 244 -5.51 -4.59 -18.68
C LEU A 244 -6.23 -3.25 -18.80
N ALA A 245 -5.67 -2.29 -19.54
CA ALA A 245 -6.34 -1.09 -19.98
C ALA A 245 -7.01 -1.41 -21.34
N GLY A 246 -8.27 -1.80 -21.34
CA GLY A 246 -9.06 -1.94 -22.57
C GLY A 246 -9.15 -0.58 -23.30
N PRO A 247 -9.37 -0.60 -24.63
CA PRO A 247 -9.50 0.65 -25.38
C PRO A 247 -10.67 1.47 -24.86
N ALA A 248 -10.50 2.79 -24.91
CA ALA A 248 -11.49 3.79 -24.51
C ALA A 248 -12.76 3.72 -25.33
#